data_d2c96f6d45e0de7c178c5fea26ceac29
#
_entry.id   d2c96f6d45e0de7c178c5fea26ceac29
#
_cell.length_a   1.000
_cell.length_b   1.000
_cell.length_c   1.000
_cell.angle_alpha   90.00
_cell.angle_beta   90.00
_cell.angle_gamma   90.00
#
_symmetry.space_group_name_H-M   'P 1'
#
loop_
_entity.id
_entity.type
_entity.pdbx_description
1 polymer ?
#
loop_
_entity_poly.entity_id
_entity_poly.type
_entity_poly.pdbx_seq_one_letter_code
_entity_poly.pdbx_strand_id
1 'polypeptide(L)'
;MELAGIMDILVVGGGPAGLSAAVNARRRNKRVGVIGKEVMSSKLWQAHRIENYLGIPGVSGQELANAMRNHAEAEGVELIRDEIQNILFADQLFTAMGREGQYMARSVILGIGVV
;
A
#
# COMPACT_ATOMS: atom_id res chain seq x y z
N MET A 1 -6.40 -24.27 -3.46
CA MET A 1 -5.94 -22.88 -3.45
C MET A 1 -4.43 -22.85 -3.45
N GLU A 2 -3.88 -22.03 -4.29
CA GLU A 2 -2.42 -21.88 -4.34
C GLU A 2 -1.92 -21.06 -3.15
N LEU A 3 -0.91 -21.58 -2.45
CA LEU A 3 -0.29 -20.84 -1.37
C LEU A 3 0.32 -19.52 -1.87
N ALA A 4 0.71 -19.47 -3.15
CA ALA A 4 1.22 -18.27 -3.78
C ALA A 4 0.20 -17.12 -3.79
N GLY A 5 -1.09 -17.43 -3.68
CA GLY A 5 -2.13 -16.40 -3.57
C GLY A 5 -2.27 -15.76 -2.20
N ILE A 6 -1.59 -16.31 -1.18
CA ILE A 6 -1.68 -15.78 0.17
C ILE A 6 -0.46 -14.90 0.44
N MET A 7 -0.71 -13.65 0.75
CA MET A 7 0.34 -12.70 1.13
C MET A 7 0.68 -12.85 2.61
N ASP A 8 1.91 -12.54 2.96
CA ASP A 8 2.28 -12.44 4.37
C ASP A 8 1.60 -11.22 5.00
N ILE A 9 1.60 -10.11 4.29
CA ILE A 9 1.03 -8.86 4.77
C ILE A 9 0.27 -8.19 3.63
N LEU A 10 -0.97 -7.83 3.90
CA LEU A 10 -1.74 -6.97 3.02
C LEU A 10 -1.85 -5.60 3.67
N VAL A 11 -1.40 -4.58 2.97
CA VAL A 11 -1.52 -3.20 3.41
C VAL A 11 -2.71 -2.58 2.72
N VAL A 12 -3.68 -2.13 3.48
CA VAL A 12 -4.86 -1.44 2.94
C VAL A 12 -4.63 0.06 3.07
N GLY A 13 -4.49 0.72 1.94
CA GLY A 13 -4.20 2.14 1.86
C GLY A 13 -2.89 2.40 1.13
N GLY A 14 -2.96 3.12 0.03
CA GLY A 14 -1.83 3.35 -0.88
C GLY A 14 -1.11 4.67 -0.67
N GLY A 15 -1.27 5.32 0.48
CA GLY A 15 -0.56 6.56 0.79
C GLY A 15 0.84 6.31 1.34
N PRO A 16 1.52 7.38 1.77
CA PRO A 16 2.91 7.26 2.26
C PRO A 16 3.08 6.26 3.40
N ALA A 17 2.14 6.24 4.35
CA ALA A 17 2.23 5.34 5.49
C ALA A 17 2.16 3.87 5.04
N GLY A 18 1.22 3.55 4.15
CA GLY A 18 1.07 2.20 3.64
C GLY A 18 2.27 1.76 2.81
N LEU A 19 2.76 2.62 1.93
CA LEU A 19 3.94 2.30 1.13
C LEU A 19 5.19 2.12 1.98
N SER A 20 5.35 2.95 3.02
CA SER A 20 6.48 2.81 3.94
C SER A 20 6.44 1.48 4.68
N ALA A 21 5.28 1.10 5.20
CA ALA A 21 5.11 -0.19 5.86
C ALA A 21 5.45 -1.34 4.91
N ALA A 22 4.99 -1.25 3.67
CA ALA A 22 5.21 -2.29 2.67
C ALA A 22 6.69 -2.45 2.31
N VAL A 23 7.39 -1.34 2.10
CA VAL A 23 8.83 -1.37 1.79
C VAL A 23 9.59 -2.03 2.93
N ASN A 24 9.29 -1.65 4.16
CA ASN A 24 9.96 -2.22 5.32
C ASN A 24 9.68 -3.72 5.48
N ALA A 25 8.48 -4.15 5.19
CA ALA A 25 8.13 -5.56 5.22
C ALA A 25 8.86 -6.35 4.13
N ARG A 26 8.97 -5.79 2.93
CA ARG A 26 9.72 -6.41 1.84
C ARG A 26 11.20 -6.56 2.20
N ARG A 27 11.77 -5.57 2.87
CA ARG A 27 13.16 -5.65 3.33
C ARG A 27 13.39 -6.81 4.31
N ARG A 28 12.31 -7.30 4.92
CA ARG A 28 12.34 -8.47 5.80
C ARG A 28 11.89 -9.75 5.09
N ASN A 29 11.91 -9.74 3.77
CA ASN A 29 11.57 -10.88 2.91
C ASN A 29 10.12 -11.36 3.05
N LYS A 30 9.21 -10.47 3.38
CA LYS A 30 7.79 -10.80 3.42
C LYS A 30 7.17 -10.56 2.05
N ARG A 31 6.18 -11.37 1.71
CA ARG A 31 5.37 -11.13 0.52
C ARG A 31 4.30 -10.10 0.87
N VAL A 32 4.33 -8.96 0.20
CA VAL A 32 3.51 -7.81 0.58
C VAL A 32 2.77 -7.25 -0.62
N GLY A 33 1.49 -7.00 -0.43
CA GLY A 33 0.68 -6.24 -1.37
C GLY A 33 0.15 -4.98 -0.70
N VAL A 34 0.09 -3.90 -1.45
CA VAL A 34 -0.59 -2.68 -1.05
C VAL A 34 -1.81 -2.51 -1.93
N ILE A 35 -2.95 -2.35 -1.31
CA ILE A 35 -4.20 -2.25 -2.03
C ILE A 35 -4.90 -0.94 -1.66
N GLY A 36 -5.39 -0.24 -2.67
CA GLY A 36 -6.10 1.00 -2.48
C GLY A 36 -6.77 1.46 -3.75
N LYS A 37 -7.72 2.37 -3.60
CA LYS A 37 -8.42 3.01 -4.70
C LYS A 37 -7.44 3.75 -5.60
N GLU A 38 -6.48 4.41 -4.95
CA GLU A 38 -5.36 5.09 -5.57
C GLU A 38 -4.11 4.72 -4.81
N VAL A 39 -2.99 4.58 -5.51
CA VAL A 39 -1.72 4.23 -4.88
C VAL A 39 -1.13 5.42 -4.12
N MET A 40 -1.62 6.63 -4.36
CA MET A 40 -1.25 7.80 -3.57
C MET A 40 -2.47 8.68 -3.41
N SER A 41 -2.55 9.38 -2.28
CA SER A 41 -3.70 10.24 -2.03
C SER A 41 -3.71 11.42 -3.00
N SER A 42 -4.92 11.82 -3.39
CA SER A 42 -5.10 12.99 -4.24
C SER A 42 -4.58 14.26 -3.57
N LYS A 43 -4.61 14.33 -2.24
CA LYS A 43 -4.07 15.48 -1.51
C LYS A 43 -2.59 15.67 -1.72
N LEU A 44 -1.83 14.58 -1.66
CA LEU A 44 -0.39 14.64 -1.92
C LEU A 44 -0.15 15.04 -3.38
N TRP A 45 -0.89 14.42 -4.29
CA TRP A 45 -0.74 14.67 -5.71
C TRP A 45 -1.00 16.12 -6.08
N GLN A 46 -1.95 16.78 -5.38
CA GLN A 46 -2.32 18.17 -5.64
C GLN A 46 -1.35 19.20 -5.06
N ALA A 47 -0.46 18.81 -4.17
CA ALA A 47 0.48 19.74 -3.58
C ALA A 47 1.48 20.22 -4.61
N HIS A 48 1.59 21.55 -4.78
CA HIS A 48 2.48 22.12 -5.78
C HIS A 48 3.94 22.01 -5.39
N ARG A 49 4.23 22.15 -4.10
CA ARG A 49 5.60 22.10 -3.61
C ARG A 49 5.60 21.64 -2.15
N ILE A 50 6.49 20.70 -1.84
CA ILE A 50 6.66 20.17 -0.50
C ILE A 50 8.07 20.47 -0.05
N GLU A 51 8.18 21.27 1.03
CA GLU A 51 9.47 21.72 1.54
C GLU A 51 9.95 20.91 2.73
N ASN A 52 9.03 20.28 3.43
CA ASN A 52 9.28 19.68 4.74
C ASN A 52 9.25 18.16 4.76
N TYR A 53 9.38 17.52 3.62
CA TYR A 53 9.56 16.08 3.62
C TYR A 53 11.05 15.79 3.78
N LEU A 54 11.40 15.26 4.93
CA LEU A 54 12.78 15.03 5.29
C LEU A 54 13.50 14.18 4.27
N GLY A 55 14.61 14.68 3.76
CA GLY A 55 15.43 13.99 2.77
C GLY A 55 15.09 14.30 1.31
N ILE A 56 13.92 14.88 1.05
CA ILE A 56 13.50 15.23 -0.31
C ILE A 56 12.86 16.63 -0.27
N PRO A 57 13.67 17.69 -0.16
CA PRO A 57 13.12 19.05 -0.10
C PRO A 57 12.78 19.58 -1.49
N GLY A 58 11.78 20.44 -1.55
CA GLY A 58 11.51 21.22 -2.74
C GLY A 58 10.96 20.45 -3.92
N VAL A 59 10.20 19.37 -3.68
CA VAL A 59 9.56 18.59 -4.74
C VAL A 59 8.07 18.89 -4.81
N SER A 60 7.47 18.67 -5.96
CA SER A 60 6.03 18.69 -6.08
C SER A 60 5.42 17.45 -5.43
N GLY A 61 4.14 17.51 -5.10
CA GLY A 61 3.43 16.34 -4.59
C GLY A 61 3.45 15.18 -5.59
N GLN A 62 3.34 15.50 -6.87
CA GLN A 62 3.38 14.50 -7.93
C GLN A 62 4.75 13.81 -8.00
N GLU A 63 5.83 14.58 -7.93
CA GLU A 63 7.18 14.03 -7.91
C GLU A 63 7.41 13.12 -6.70
N LEU A 64 6.96 13.56 -5.53
CA LEU A 64 7.10 12.77 -4.32
C LEU A 64 6.27 11.48 -4.39
N ALA A 65 5.03 11.58 -4.88
CA ALA A 65 4.16 10.41 -5.05
C ALA A 65 4.79 9.38 -6.00
N ASN A 66 5.33 9.85 -7.12
CA ASN A 66 6.00 8.97 -8.07
C ASN A 66 7.25 8.33 -7.48
N ALA A 67 8.03 9.09 -6.72
CA ALA A 67 9.23 8.55 -6.07
C ALA A 67 8.88 7.45 -5.08
N MET A 68 7.85 7.65 -4.28
CA MET A 68 7.41 6.65 -3.31
C MET A 68 6.88 5.38 -3.99
N ARG A 69 6.07 5.55 -5.02
CA ARG A 69 5.54 4.41 -5.76
C ARG A 69 6.65 3.62 -6.45
N ASN A 70 7.56 4.32 -7.11
CA ASN A 70 8.67 3.68 -7.79
C ASN A 70 9.57 2.92 -6.81
N HIS A 71 9.79 3.48 -5.63
CA HIS A 71 10.57 2.82 -4.60
C HIS A 71 9.89 1.51 -4.16
N ALA A 72 8.60 1.56 -3.91
CA ALA A 72 7.85 0.36 -3.51
C ALA A 72 7.90 -0.73 -4.59
N GLU A 73 7.69 -0.34 -5.84
CA GLU A 73 7.76 -1.28 -6.96
C GLU A 73 9.16 -1.89 -7.10
N ALA A 74 10.20 -1.08 -6.96
CA ALA A 74 11.57 -1.56 -7.06
C ALA A 74 11.93 -2.57 -5.96
N GLU A 75 11.31 -2.45 -4.80
CA GLU A 75 11.50 -3.41 -3.70
C GLU A 75 10.65 -4.68 -3.86
N GLY A 76 9.78 -4.72 -4.86
CA GLY A 76 8.96 -5.89 -5.12
C GLY A 76 7.61 -5.89 -4.40
N VAL A 77 7.16 -4.72 -3.95
CA VAL A 77 5.81 -4.58 -3.40
C VAL A 77 4.81 -4.69 -4.54
N GLU A 78 3.79 -5.51 -4.35
CA GLU A 78 2.71 -5.65 -5.31
C GLU A 78 1.69 -4.54 -5.07
N LEU A 79 1.49 -3.68 -6.07
CA LEU A 79 0.52 -2.58 -5.98
C LEU A 79 -0.76 -3.00 -6.66
N ILE A 80 -1.84 -3.02 -5.89
CA ILE A 80 -3.14 -3.50 -6.36
C ILE A 80 -4.15 -2.35 -6.28
N ARG A 81 -4.82 -2.09 -7.39
CA ARG A 81 -5.85 -1.07 -7.43
C ARG A 81 -7.21 -1.71 -7.22
N ASP A 82 -7.78 -1.49 -6.06
CA ASP A 82 -9.11 -1.97 -5.72
C ASP A 82 -9.62 -1.18 -4.51
N GLU A 83 -10.91 -1.25 -4.26
CA GLU A 83 -11.53 -0.65 -3.10
C GLU A 83 -11.98 -1.75 -2.15
N ILE A 84 -11.31 -1.85 -1.00
CA ILE A 84 -11.66 -2.86 0.00
C ILE A 84 -12.92 -2.42 0.73
N GLN A 85 -13.91 -3.28 0.73
CA GLN A 85 -15.22 -3.00 1.34
C GLN A 85 -15.41 -3.74 2.64
N ASN A 86 -14.71 -4.86 2.82
CA ASN A 86 -14.85 -5.68 4.01
C ASN A 86 -13.61 -6.53 4.23
N ILE A 87 -13.31 -6.84 5.48
CA ILE A 87 -12.21 -7.74 5.84
C ILE A 87 -12.75 -8.75 6.83
N LEU A 88 -12.58 -10.02 6.50
CA LEU A 88 -13.02 -11.12 7.32
C LEU A 88 -11.80 -11.88 7.84
N PHE A 89 -11.92 -12.40 9.05
CA PHE A 89 -10.87 -13.24 9.63
C PHE A 89 -11.47 -14.59 9.97
N ALA A 90 -10.93 -15.64 9.34
CA ALA A 90 -11.35 -17.00 9.57
C ALA A 90 -10.20 -17.95 9.27
N ASP A 91 -10.09 -19.04 10.02
CA ASP A 91 -9.06 -20.05 9.81
C ASP A 91 -7.65 -19.45 9.79
N GLN A 92 -7.44 -18.47 10.67
CA GLN A 92 -6.16 -17.77 10.86
C GLN A 92 -5.68 -16.99 9.64
N LEU A 93 -6.59 -16.68 8.72
CA LEU A 93 -6.31 -15.86 7.55
C LEU A 93 -7.29 -14.71 7.46
N PHE A 94 -6.80 -13.60 6.94
CA PHE A 94 -7.64 -12.47 6.58
C PHE A 94 -8.02 -12.56 5.11
N THR A 95 -9.27 -12.30 4.82
CA THR A 95 -9.76 -12.15 3.44
C THR A 95 -10.27 -10.73 3.28
N ALA A 96 -9.60 -9.96 2.46
CA ALA A 96 -10.05 -8.61 2.13
C ALA A 96 -10.90 -8.69 0.88
N MET A 97 -12.12 -8.21 0.98
CA MET A 97 -13.10 -8.27 -0.10
C MET A 97 -13.16 -6.91 -0.78
N GLY A 98 -12.64 -6.84 -1.98
CA GLY A 98 -12.67 -5.64 -2.80
C GLY A 98 -13.82 -5.64 -3.80
N ARG A 99 -13.96 -4.55 -4.52
CA ARG A 99 -14.95 -4.46 -5.59
C ARG A 99 -14.63 -5.39 -6.74
N GLU A 100 -13.34 -5.57 -7.02
CA GLU A 100 -12.88 -6.34 -8.17
C GLU A 100 -12.43 -7.77 -7.80
N GLY A 101 -11.99 -7.99 -6.58
CA GLY A 101 -11.48 -9.30 -6.20
C GLY A 101 -11.40 -9.51 -4.72
N GLN A 102 -10.89 -10.68 -4.36
CA GLN A 102 -10.65 -11.05 -2.96
C GLN A 102 -9.17 -11.33 -2.77
N TYR A 103 -8.66 -10.93 -1.64
CA TYR A 103 -7.22 -10.99 -1.34
C TYR A 103 -7.02 -11.59 0.03
N MET A 104 -6.17 -12.61 0.11
CA MET A 104 -5.92 -13.31 1.35
C MET A 104 -4.53 -13.00 1.87
N ALA A 105 -4.44 -12.83 3.18
CA ALA A 105 -3.17 -12.52 3.84
C ALA A 105 -3.15 -13.08 5.26
N ARG A 106 -1.95 -13.32 5.75
CA ARG A 106 -1.75 -13.77 7.13
C ARG A 106 -1.92 -12.63 8.12
N SER A 107 -1.66 -11.40 7.68
CA SER A 107 -1.82 -10.20 8.49
C SER A 107 -2.21 -9.01 7.62
N VAL A 108 -2.80 -8.01 8.26
CA VAL A 108 -3.27 -6.81 7.58
C VAL A 108 -2.78 -5.58 8.33
N ILE A 109 -2.29 -4.61 7.57
CA ILE A 109 -1.94 -3.29 8.10
C ILE A 109 -2.91 -2.29 7.49
N LEU A 110 -3.55 -1.50 8.35
CA LEU A 110 -4.47 -0.46 7.89
C LEU A 110 -3.74 0.88 7.84
N GLY A 111 -3.53 1.37 6.64
CA GLY A 111 -2.91 2.67 6.39
C GLY A 111 -3.83 3.56 5.58
N ILE A 112 -5.10 3.61 5.97
CA ILE A 112 -6.15 4.24 5.16
C ILE A 112 -6.15 5.76 5.23
N GLY A 113 -5.43 6.34 6.20
CA GLY A 113 -5.32 7.79 6.29
C GLY A 113 -6.61 8.48 6.69
N VAL A 114 -6.71 9.74 6.30
CA VAL A 114 -7.90 10.57 6.56
C VAL A 114 -8.86 10.47 5.39
N VAL A 115 -10.11 10.33 5.73
CA VAL A 115 -11.19 10.27 4.72
C VAL A 115 -11.70 11.67 4.39
#